data_775bdbef1d9195bd4b9badfe59be6bfb
#
_entry.id   775bdbef1d9195bd4b9badfe59be6bfb
#
_cell.length_a   1.000
_cell.length_b   1.000
_cell.length_c   1.000
_cell.angle_alpha   90.00
_cell.angle_beta   90.00
_cell.angle_gamma   90.00
#
_symmetry.space_group_name_H-M   'P 1'
#
loop_
_entity.id
_entity.type
_entity.pdbx_description
1 polymer ?
#
loop_
_entity_poly.entity_id
_entity_poly.type
_entity_poly.pdbx_seq_one_letter_code
_entity_poly.pdbx_strand_id
1 'polypeptide(L)'
;MKGKIFSILMAVVLIGALIAIGCAPKPAPAPAPAPAPAPAPAPAPKPAPAPAPAPAPAPAPAPAPAPAPAPAPAPAPAPAQPAKVYKVKLSTHVPAASAYTVFWTDFVKQLNTAGGGALDITLFAGGAVAPATKEFDGVDQGILEMGTTCTMYWLDKWLASGLFTYTVGGLSPSEAMMWGMNEGIPLLNEMMKATNVEIIGGIITVPEAFMSSKKAINTKADIRGLKIRAAGDGGIMFSKMGASVVMLPGGEIYEALQRGVIDACEISSPGFDWTLATYEVIKYMYLSPVRQPCEWLPVMVNKKWWATVPDSLKMLLIEMTKGGAWNYLNKMSKADVVAIPAYKAKGVQVLPIPKDVENEMATIAAAYYSEQAAKDAFFK
;
A
#
# COMPACT_ATOMS: atom_id res chain seq x y z
N MET A 1 -65.54 32.54 -0.42
CA MET A 1 -64.98 32.41 0.95
C MET A 1 -65.23 31.07 1.63
N LYS A 2 -66.11 30.20 1.13
CA LYS A 2 -66.45 28.89 1.77
C LYS A 2 -65.39 27.77 1.52
N GLY A 3 -64.60 27.86 0.45
CA GLY A 3 -63.59 26.80 0.12
C GLY A 3 -62.27 26.89 0.89
N LYS A 4 -61.86 28.05 1.37
CA LYS A 4 -60.60 28.21 2.13
C LYS A 4 -60.69 27.79 3.59
N ILE A 5 -61.92 27.84 4.18
CA ILE A 5 -62.15 27.42 5.56
C ILE A 5 -62.16 25.89 5.67
N PHE A 6 -62.63 25.17 4.63
CA PHE A 6 -62.63 23.71 4.59
C PHE A 6 -61.22 23.12 4.48
N SER A 7 -60.36 23.77 3.73
CA SER A 7 -58.95 23.33 3.60
C SER A 7 -58.13 23.53 4.88
N ILE A 8 -58.43 24.56 5.66
CA ILE A 8 -57.73 24.82 6.94
C ILE A 8 -58.21 23.85 8.04
N LEU A 9 -59.52 23.52 8.05
CA LEU A 9 -60.05 22.53 9.02
C LEU A 9 -59.49 21.10 8.76
N MET A 10 -59.30 20.73 7.50
CA MET A 10 -58.73 19.42 7.14
C MET A 10 -57.24 19.30 7.47
N ALA A 11 -56.49 20.41 7.36
CA ALA A 11 -55.09 20.47 7.76
C ALA A 11 -54.87 20.35 9.28
N VAL A 12 -55.75 20.94 10.08
CA VAL A 12 -55.70 20.89 11.54
C VAL A 12 -56.04 19.48 12.06
N VAL A 13 -56.97 18.75 11.42
CA VAL A 13 -57.34 17.38 11.79
C VAL A 13 -56.22 16.38 11.46
N LEU A 14 -55.49 16.58 10.32
CA LEU A 14 -54.33 15.75 9.94
C LEU A 14 -53.13 15.97 10.85
N ILE A 15 -52.88 17.17 11.34
CA ILE A 15 -51.81 17.45 12.31
C ILE A 15 -52.14 16.90 13.70
N GLY A 16 -53.42 16.91 14.13
CA GLY A 16 -53.87 16.32 15.38
C GLY A 16 -53.74 14.79 15.43
N ALA A 17 -53.90 14.10 14.30
CA ALA A 17 -53.78 12.65 14.20
C ALA A 17 -52.31 12.17 14.20
N LEU A 18 -51.36 13.01 13.80
CA LEU A 18 -49.91 12.66 13.82
C LEU A 18 -49.25 12.86 15.19
N ILE A 19 -49.87 13.59 16.12
CA ILE A 19 -49.34 13.81 17.47
C ILE A 19 -49.78 12.72 18.46
N ALA A 20 -50.82 11.93 18.14
CA ALA A 20 -51.34 10.88 19.02
C ALA A 20 -50.64 9.51 18.87
N ILE A 21 -49.68 9.35 17.95
CA ILE A 21 -48.97 8.05 17.72
C ILE A 21 -47.56 8.03 18.36
N GLY A 22 -47.14 9.08 19.06
CA GLY A 22 -45.78 9.31 19.51
C GLY A 22 -45.45 9.02 20.99
N CYS A 23 -46.26 8.28 21.76
CA CYS A 23 -45.92 7.93 23.16
C CYS A 23 -46.29 6.50 23.51
N ALA A 24 -45.61 5.52 22.91
CA ALA A 24 -45.47 4.20 23.49
C ALA A 24 -44.13 4.16 24.27
N PRO A 25 -44.12 3.75 25.53
CA PRO A 25 -42.89 3.61 26.29
C PRO A 25 -42.01 2.55 25.64
N LYS A 26 -40.73 2.89 25.42
CA LYS A 26 -39.70 1.99 24.93
C LYS A 26 -39.64 0.77 25.87
N PRO A 27 -39.70 -0.47 25.37
CA PRO A 27 -39.54 -1.64 26.24
C PRO A 27 -38.17 -1.55 26.94
N ALA A 28 -38.18 -1.86 28.24
CA ALA A 28 -36.97 -1.93 29.04
C ALA A 28 -35.96 -2.91 28.40
N PRO A 29 -34.66 -2.62 28.43
CA PRO A 29 -33.66 -3.54 27.95
C PRO A 29 -33.77 -4.86 28.78
N ALA A 30 -33.67 -5.99 28.06
CA ALA A 30 -33.64 -7.30 28.69
C ALA A 30 -32.48 -7.36 29.71
N PRO A 31 -32.66 -8.00 30.86
CA PRO A 31 -31.60 -8.15 31.84
C PRO A 31 -30.42 -8.88 31.22
N ALA A 32 -29.23 -8.39 31.51
CA ALA A 32 -27.98 -9.00 31.08
C ALA A 32 -27.92 -10.46 31.55
N PRO A 33 -27.42 -11.41 30.74
CA PRO A 33 -27.23 -12.77 31.17
C PRO A 33 -26.35 -12.81 32.42
N ALA A 34 -26.73 -13.64 33.37
CA ALA A 34 -25.95 -13.86 34.59
C ALA A 34 -24.52 -14.31 34.27
N PRO A 35 -23.51 -13.86 35.01
CA PRO A 35 -22.15 -14.32 34.80
C PRO A 35 -22.07 -15.84 34.98
N ALA A 36 -21.33 -16.48 34.08
CA ALA A 36 -21.04 -17.90 34.15
C ALA A 36 -20.40 -18.25 35.50
N PRO A 37 -20.72 -19.38 36.10
CA PRO A 37 -20.10 -19.81 37.34
C PRO A 37 -18.59 -19.96 37.17
N ALA A 38 -17.86 -19.50 38.18
CA ALA A 38 -16.39 -19.61 38.22
C ALA A 38 -15.98 -21.10 38.12
N PRO A 39 -14.90 -21.41 37.38
CA PRO A 39 -14.41 -22.79 37.33
C PRO A 39 -14.03 -23.29 38.73
N ALA A 40 -14.39 -24.54 39.01
CA ALA A 40 -14.05 -25.21 40.26
C ALA A 40 -12.54 -25.22 40.50
N PRO A 41 -12.05 -25.07 41.74
CA PRO A 41 -10.64 -25.12 42.04
C PRO A 41 -10.06 -26.48 41.67
N ALA A 42 -8.87 -26.43 41.05
CA ALA A 42 -8.12 -27.63 40.69
C ALA A 42 -7.80 -28.48 41.93
N PRO A 43 -7.86 -29.83 41.82
CA PRO A 43 -7.53 -30.70 42.92
C PRO A 43 -6.09 -30.50 43.39
N ALA A 44 -5.90 -30.53 44.72
CA ALA A 44 -4.61 -30.37 45.35
C ALA A 44 -3.60 -31.44 44.84
N PRO A 45 -2.33 -31.12 44.64
CA PRO A 45 -1.35 -32.09 44.22
C PRO A 45 -1.16 -33.18 45.28
N LYS A 46 -1.12 -34.44 44.82
CA LYS A 46 -0.78 -35.58 45.67
C LYS A 46 0.59 -35.39 46.34
N PRO A 47 0.74 -35.79 47.60
CA PRO A 47 2.02 -35.76 48.29
C PRO A 47 3.07 -36.57 47.51
N ALA A 48 4.26 -35.99 47.39
CA ALA A 48 5.42 -36.67 46.79
C ALA A 48 5.79 -37.92 47.61
N PRO A 49 6.22 -39.02 46.95
CA PRO A 49 6.74 -40.20 47.63
C PRO A 49 7.96 -39.86 48.48
N ALA A 50 8.10 -40.52 49.61
CA ALA A 50 9.23 -40.36 50.52
C ALA A 50 10.55 -40.71 49.79
N PRO A 51 11.69 -39.99 50.07
CA PRO A 51 12.93 -40.28 49.45
C PRO A 51 13.43 -41.70 49.79
N ALA A 52 13.92 -42.40 48.77
CA ALA A 52 14.59 -43.71 48.92
C ALA A 52 15.85 -43.58 49.77
N PRO A 53 16.24 -44.60 50.52
CA PRO A 53 17.46 -44.60 51.31
C PRO A 53 18.70 -44.39 50.43
N ALA A 54 19.66 -43.58 50.92
CA ALA A 54 20.88 -43.27 50.23
C ALA A 54 21.68 -44.55 49.91
N PRO A 55 22.27 -44.66 48.68
CA PRO A 55 23.17 -45.77 48.37
C PRO A 55 24.44 -45.71 49.20
N ALA A 56 24.97 -46.90 49.52
CA ALA A 56 26.23 -47.04 50.22
C ALA A 56 27.40 -46.34 49.43
N PRO A 57 28.42 -45.82 50.12
CA PRO A 57 29.54 -45.15 49.46
C PRO A 57 30.26 -46.10 48.49
N ALA A 58 30.46 -45.62 47.27
CA ALA A 58 31.23 -46.30 46.24
C ALA A 58 32.72 -46.34 46.61
N PRO A 59 33.47 -47.40 46.25
CA PRO A 59 34.92 -47.46 46.46
C PRO A 59 35.61 -46.25 45.77
N ALA A 60 36.67 -45.75 46.39
CA ALA A 60 37.48 -44.64 45.91
C ALA A 60 37.97 -44.87 44.49
N PRO A 61 37.88 -43.85 43.59
CA PRO A 61 38.43 -44.02 42.24
C PRO A 61 39.94 -44.23 42.21
N ALA A 62 40.37 -45.08 41.27
CA ALA A 62 41.80 -45.24 40.96
C ALA A 62 42.36 -43.86 40.46
N PRO A 63 43.69 -43.61 40.67
CA PRO A 63 44.33 -42.40 40.24
C PRO A 63 44.11 -42.16 38.73
N ALA A 64 43.65 -40.96 38.34
CA ALA A 64 43.47 -40.60 36.96
C ALA A 64 44.82 -40.65 36.18
N PRO A 65 44.82 -41.10 34.92
CA PRO A 65 45.99 -40.99 34.05
C PRO A 65 46.39 -39.52 33.88
N ALA A 66 47.69 -39.27 33.79
CA ALA A 66 48.23 -37.93 33.56
C ALA A 66 47.59 -37.27 32.32
N PRO A 67 47.30 -35.94 32.37
CA PRO A 67 46.69 -35.25 31.22
C PRO A 67 47.57 -35.40 29.97
N ALA A 68 46.95 -35.73 28.86
CA ALA A 68 47.59 -35.69 27.55
C ALA A 68 48.04 -34.23 27.24
N PRO A 69 49.18 -34.04 26.54
CA PRO A 69 49.64 -32.72 26.15
C PRO A 69 48.53 -31.97 25.43
N ALA A 70 48.31 -30.69 25.79
CA ALA A 70 47.34 -29.85 25.14
C ALA A 70 47.60 -29.75 23.63
N PRO A 71 46.56 -29.82 22.77
CA PRO A 71 46.75 -29.63 21.35
C PRO A 71 47.42 -28.29 21.09
N ALA A 72 48.34 -28.23 20.13
CA ALA A 72 48.94 -26.98 19.68
C ALA A 72 47.87 -25.97 19.30
N PRO A 73 48.02 -24.63 19.60
CA PRO A 73 47.06 -23.62 19.21
C PRO A 73 46.78 -23.72 17.71
N ALA A 74 45.50 -23.71 17.35
CA ALA A 74 45.09 -23.61 15.95
C ALA A 74 45.72 -22.36 15.32
N PRO A 75 46.18 -22.42 14.06
CA PRO A 75 46.69 -21.24 13.37
C PRO A 75 45.68 -20.10 13.46
N ALA A 76 46.17 -18.88 13.76
CA ALA A 76 45.30 -17.68 13.78
C ALA A 76 44.58 -17.56 12.44
N PRO A 77 43.29 -17.20 12.43
CA PRO A 77 42.56 -16.99 11.19
C PRO A 77 43.33 -16.00 10.31
N ALA A 78 43.48 -16.31 9.04
CA ALA A 78 44.07 -15.40 8.07
C ALA A 78 43.29 -14.07 8.12
N PRO A 79 43.97 -12.90 7.93
CA PRO A 79 43.33 -11.63 7.93
C PRO A 79 42.16 -11.66 6.93
N ALA A 80 40.95 -11.41 7.40
CA ALA A 80 39.78 -11.35 6.54
C ALA A 80 40.04 -10.32 5.44
N GLN A 81 39.96 -10.71 4.17
CA GLN A 81 40.00 -9.79 3.07
C GLN A 81 38.89 -8.75 3.31
N PRO A 82 39.10 -7.45 3.04
CA PRO A 82 38.09 -6.43 3.20
C PRO A 82 36.84 -6.89 2.41
N ALA A 83 35.73 -7.05 3.12
CA ALA A 83 34.48 -7.51 2.53
C ALA A 83 34.08 -6.54 1.39
N LYS A 84 33.77 -7.09 0.21
CA LYS A 84 33.31 -6.27 -0.93
C LYS A 84 32.05 -5.52 -0.54
N VAL A 85 32.08 -4.18 -0.64
CA VAL A 85 30.91 -3.34 -0.42
C VAL A 85 30.15 -3.16 -1.74
N TYR A 86 28.87 -3.52 -1.73
CA TYR A 86 27.95 -3.34 -2.86
C TYR A 86 27.29 -1.97 -2.76
N LYS A 87 27.78 -1.00 -3.55
CA LYS A 87 27.18 0.34 -3.66
C LYS A 87 25.98 0.28 -4.57
N VAL A 88 24.87 0.88 -4.13
CA VAL A 88 23.56 0.79 -4.78
C VAL A 88 22.93 2.17 -4.85
N LYS A 89 22.63 2.64 -6.03
CA LYS A 89 21.74 3.77 -6.26
C LYS A 89 20.32 3.24 -6.41
N LEU A 90 19.46 3.60 -5.45
CA LEU A 90 18.04 3.27 -5.47
C LEU A 90 17.25 4.56 -5.71
N SER A 91 16.35 4.56 -6.70
CA SER A 91 15.47 5.70 -6.97
C SER A 91 14.01 5.36 -6.72
N THR A 92 13.26 6.32 -6.14
CA THR A 92 11.79 6.34 -6.13
C THR A 92 11.28 7.26 -7.24
N HIS A 93 9.99 7.15 -7.59
CA HIS A 93 9.38 7.97 -8.65
C HIS A 93 8.71 9.26 -8.13
N VAL A 94 8.73 9.50 -6.84
CA VAL A 94 7.99 10.61 -6.19
C VAL A 94 8.93 11.56 -5.45
N PRO A 95 8.48 12.80 -5.15
CA PRO A 95 9.31 13.81 -4.48
C PRO A 95 9.84 13.36 -3.11
N ALA A 96 10.92 13.98 -2.67
CA ALA A 96 11.60 13.67 -1.40
C ALA A 96 10.66 13.79 -0.17
N ALA A 97 9.74 14.76 -0.18
CA ALA A 97 8.79 14.99 0.91
C ALA A 97 7.61 14.02 0.94
N SER A 98 7.41 13.20 -0.10
CA SER A 98 6.29 12.24 -0.15
C SER A 98 6.42 11.16 0.92
N ALA A 99 5.28 10.67 1.42
CA ALA A 99 5.23 9.59 2.40
C ALA A 99 6.01 8.34 1.94
N TYR A 100 6.03 8.06 0.63
CA TYR A 100 6.73 6.93 0.05
C TYR A 100 8.25 7.09 0.13
N THR A 101 8.79 8.25 -0.28
CA THR A 101 10.23 8.50 -0.20
C THR A 101 10.70 8.59 1.25
N VAL A 102 9.89 9.17 2.16
CA VAL A 102 10.17 9.19 3.60
C VAL A 102 10.23 7.77 4.17
N PHE A 103 9.30 6.88 3.77
CA PHE A 103 9.37 5.47 4.15
C PHE A 103 10.66 4.82 3.66
N TRP A 104 11.02 4.99 2.39
CA TRP A 104 12.23 4.44 1.81
C TRP A 104 13.51 4.98 2.48
N THR A 105 13.51 6.24 2.92
CA THR A 105 14.65 6.81 3.67
C THR A 105 14.95 6.03 4.95
N ASP A 106 13.91 5.68 5.71
CA ASP A 106 14.07 4.89 6.93
C ASP A 106 14.33 3.41 6.61
N PHE A 107 13.73 2.89 5.56
CA PHE A 107 13.90 1.50 5.16
C PHE A 107 15.32 1.23 4.61
N VAL A 108 15.89 2.14 3.85
CA VAL A 108 17.29 2.06 3.38
C VAL A 108 18.27 2.04 4.54
N LYS A 109 18.05 2.82 5.60
CA LYS A 109 18.88 2.73 6.81
C LYS A 109 18.84 1.33 7.43
N GLN A 110 17.65 0.71 7.47
CA GLN A 110 17.48 -0.65 7.98
C GLN A 110 18.19 -1.67 7.08
N LEU A 111 18.06 -1.55 5.75
CA LEU A 111 18.73 -2.40 4.77
C LEU A 111 20.27 -2.33 4.90
N ASN A 112 20.82 -1.11 4.99
CA ASN A 112 22.25 -0.90 5.17
C ASN A 112 22.76 -1.47 6.49
N THR A 113 21.99 -1.29 7.58
CA THR A 113 22.32 -1.87 8.89
C THR A 113 22.31 -3.39 8.83
N ALA A 114 21.27 -4.00 8.25
CA ALA A 114 21.14 -5.45 8.11
C ALA A 114 22.20 -6.05 7.16
N GLY A 115 22.67 -5.27 6.19
CA GLY A 115 23.76 -5.65 5.29
C GLY A 115 25.14 -5.74 5.95
N GLY A 116 25.28 -5.31 7.24
CA GLY A 116 26.50 -5.51 8.03
C GLY A 116 27.76 -4.90 7.41
N GLY A 117 27.65 -3.78 6.68
CA GLY A 117 28.76 -3.11 6.00
C GLY A 117 29.05 -3.67 4.59
N ALA A 118 28.40 -4.74 4.16
CA ALA A 118 28.52 -5.28 2.81
C ALA A 118 27.57 -4.58 1.81
N LEU A 119 26.59 -3.81 2.29
CA LEU A 119 25.60 -3.11 1.48
C LEU A 119 25.63 -1.61 1.79
N ASP A 120 25.73 -0.77 0.76
CA ASP A 120 25.72 0.68 0.85
C ASP A 120 24.71 1.24 -0.17
N ILE A 121 23.44 1.34 0.24
CA ILE A 121 22.35 1.87 -0.58
C ILE A 121 22.24 3.37 -0.34
N THR A 122 22.31 4.14 -1.42
CA THR A 122 21.98 5.57 -1.47
C THR A 122 20.62 5.75 -2.13
N LEU A 123 19.69 6.39 -1.41
CA LEU A 123 18.34 6.69 -1.92
C LEU A 123 18.32 8.01 -2.68
N PHE A 124 17.63 8.01 -3.82
CA PHE A 124 17.34 9.19 -4.62
C PHE A 124 15.82 9.36 -4.78
N ALA A 125 15.35 10.58 -4.63
CA ALA A 125 13.96 10.93 -4.94
C ALA A 125 13.72 10.98 -6.44
N GLY A 126 12.48 10.91 -6.87
CA GLY A 126 12.08 11.00 -8.27
C GLY A 126 12.60 12.27 -8.95
N GLY A 127 13.23 12.11 -10.10
CA GLY A 127 13.83 13.20 -10.86
C GLY A 127 15.30 13.52 -10.51
N ALA A 128 15.87 12.90 -9.45
CA ALA A 128 17.23 13.24 -9.02
C ALA A 128 18.34 12.55 -9.86
N VAL A 129 18.09 11.36 -10.38
CA VAL A 129 19.06 10.59 -11.18
C VAL A 129 18.50 10.26 -12.57
N ALA A 130 17.24 9.84 -12.62
CA ALA A 130 16.47 9.63 -13.84
C ALA A 130 15.25 10.55 -13.83
N PRO A 131 14.68 10.94 -14.96
CA PRO A 131 13.40 11.67 -14.97
C PRO A 131 12.36 10.93 -14.17
N ALA A 132 11.55 11.64 -13.37
CA ALA A 132 10.46 11.02 -12.60
C ALA A 132 9.56 10.19 -13.54
N THR A 133 9.17 9.00 -13.12
CA THR A 133 8.44 7.99 -13.90
C THR A 133 9.28 7.19 -14.92
N LYS A 134 10.58 7.45 -15.01
CA LYS A 134 11.53 6.73 -15.89
C LYS A 134 12.55 5.90 -15.11
N GLU A 135 12.25 5.53 -13.88
CA GLU A 135 13.10 4.69 -13.03
C GLU A 135 13.37 3.32 -13.68
N PHE A 136 12.37 2.77 -14.39
CA PHE A 136 12.54 1.54 -15.17
C PHE A 136 13.66 1.67 -16.19
N ASP A 137 13.63 2.72 -16.99
CA ASP A 137 14.65 2.97 -18.02
C ASP A 137 16.03 3.17 -17.39
N GLY A 138 16.09 3.84 -16.21
CA GLY A 138 17.33 4.02 -15.45
C GLY A 138 17.93 2.71 -14.95
N VAL A 139 17.08 1.78 -14.50
CA VAL A 139 17.51 0.43 -14.07
C VAL A 139 17.92 -0.43 -15.28
N ASP A 140 17.13 -0.41 -16.36
CA ASP A 140 17.42 -1.16 -17.59
C ASP A 140 18.76 -0.77 -18.20
N GLN A 141 19.07 0.52 -18.24
CA GLN A 141 20.34 1.07 -18.74
C GLN A 141 21.51 0.90 -17.77
N GLY A 142 21.28 0.49 -16.51
CA GLY A 142 22.31 0.36 -15.49
C GLY A 142 22.80 1.70 -14.90
N ILE A 143 22.04 2.78 -15.07
CA ILE A 143 22.26 4.08 -14.40
C ILE A 143 21.94 3.93 -12.91
N LEU A 144 20.91 3.11 -12.60
CA LEU A 144 20.48 2.72 -11.26
C LEU A 144 20.69 1.21 -11.08
N GLU A 145 21.20 0.82 -9.92
CA GLU A 145 21.25 -0.58 -9.52
C GLU A 145 19.86 -1.08 -9.07
N MET A 146 19.07 -0.21 -8.44
CA MET A 146 17.72 -0.50 -7.95
C MET A 146 16.75 0.64 -8.23
N GLY A 147 15.47 0.32 -8.35
CA GLY A 147 14.41 1.31 -8.48
C GLY A 147 13.08 0.79 -7.95
N THR A 148 12.18 1.69 -7.65
CA THR A 148 10.79 1.37 -7.32
C THR A 148 9.86 2.42 -7.90
N THR A 149 8.82 1.97 -8.60
CA THR A 149 7.91 2.84 -9.36
C THR A 149 6.58 2.14 -9.63
N CYS A 150 5.65 2.83 -10.30
CA CYS A 150 4.39 2.26 -10.73
C CYS A 150 4.53 1.64 -12.12
N THR A 151 4.06 0.41 -12.32
CA THR A 151 4.10 -0.25 -13.64
C THR A 151 3.21 0.44 -14.68
N MET A 152 2.25 1.25 -14.25
CA MET A 152 1.40 2.05 -15.15
C MET A 152 2.20 3.08 -15.96
N TYR A 153 3.44 3.40 -15.59
CA TYR A 153 4.32 4.27 -16.38
C TYR A 153 4.98 3.55 -17.56
N TRP A 154 4.72 2.25 -17.75
CA TRP A 154 5.27 1.41 -18.81
C TRP A 154 4.23 1.01 -19.87
N LEU A 155 3.05 1.65 -19.86
CA LEU A 155 1.96 1.36 -20.82
C LEU A 155 2.37 1.55 -22.28
N ASP A 156 3.34 2.43 -22.54
CA ASP A 156 3.96 2.64 -23.84
C ASP A 156 4.82 1.44 -24.31
N LYS A 157 5.29 0.61 -23.38
CA LYS A 157 6.06 -0.61 -23.65
C LYS A 157 5.19 -1.86 -23.63
N TRP A 158 4.34 -1.97 -22.61
CA TRP A 158 3.45 -3.12 -22.39
C TRP A 158 2.12 -2.62 -21.81
N LEU A 159 1.06 -2.75 -22.59
CA LEU A 159 -0.26 -2.33 -22.13
C LEU A 159 -0.70 -3.09 -20.87
N ALA A 160 -0.36 -4.39 -20.78
CA ALA A 160 -0.65 -5.23 -19.63
C ALA A 160 0.09 -4.82 -18.35
N SER A 161 1.12 -3.97 -18.43
CA SER A 161 1.84 -3.49 -17.24
C SER A 161 0.93 -2.73 -16.28
N GLY A 162 -0.12 -2.09 -16.78
CA GLY A 162 -1.12 -1.41 -15.96
C GLY A 162 -1.79 -2.32 -14.92
N LEU A 163 -2.04 -3.58 -15.28
CA LEU A 163 -2.71 -4.56 -14.41
C LEU A 163 -1.94 -4.89 -13.12
N PHE A 164 -0.62 -4.67 -13.11
CA PHE A 164 0.22 -4.97 -11.95
C PHE A 164 0.23 -3.87 -10.90
N THR A 165 -0.10 -2.65 -11.25
CA THR A 165 -0.20 -1.53 -10.30
C THR A 165 -1.62 -1.08 -10.10
N TYR A 166 -2.43 -1.04 -11.16
CA TYR A 166 -3.68 -0.32 -11.19
C TYR A 166 -4.78 -1.15 -11.85
N THR A 167 -5.79 -1.53 -11.10
CA THR A 167 -6.93 -2.24 -11.67
C THR A 167 -8.23 -1.74 -11.05
N VAL A 168 -9.10 -1.14 -11.87
CA VAL A 168 -10.43 -0.71 -11.41
C VAL A 168 -11.25 -1.93 -10.98
N GLY A 169 -11.72 -1.94 -9.73
CA GLY A 169 -12.40 -3.07 -9.13
C GLY A 169 -11.50 -4.27 -8.85
N GLY A 170 -10.18 -4.05 -8.75
CA GLY A 170 -9.16 -5.08 -8.54
C GLY A 170 -9.11 -5.62 -7.10
N LEU A 171 -7.99 -6.26 -6.81
CA LEU A 171 -7.72 -6.95 -5.54
C LEU A 171 -7.62 -5.97 -4.37
N SER A 172 -8.04 -6.39 -3.19
CA SER A 172 -7.74 -5.68 -1.94
C SER A 172 -6.22 -5.68 -1.66
N PRO A 173 -5.70 -4.80 -0.78
CA PRO A 173 -4.26 -4.76 -0.48
C PRO A 173 -3.67 -6.10 -0.04
N SER A 174 -4.39 -6.88 0.77
CA SER A 174 -3.92 -8.20 1.22
C SER A 174 -3.92 -9.25 0.09
N GLU A 175 -4.94 -9.26 -0.75
CA GLU A 175 -5.00 -10.14 -1.91
C GLU A 175 -3.93 -9.78 -2.94
N ALA A 176 -3.75 -8.48 -3.23
CA ALA A 176 -2.72 -8.00 -4.16
C ALA A 176 -1.31 -8.31 -3.65
N MET A 177 -1.08 -8.25 -2.33
CA MET A 177 0.20 -8.64 -1.75
C MET A 177 0.46 -10.14 -1.92
N MET A 178 -0.52 -11.00 -1.62
CA MET A 178 -0.39 -12.45 -1.80
C MET A 178 -0.16 -12.81 -3.26
N TRP A 179 -0.98 -12.25 -4.16
CA TRP A 179 -0.86 -12.47 -5.59
C TRP A 179 0.48 -11.95 -6.13
N GLY A 180 0.86 -10.72 -5.79
CA GLY A 180 2.08 -10.08 -6.26
C GLY A 180 3.34 -10.86 -5.92
N MET A 181 3.40 -11.43 -4.70
CA MET A 181 4.55 -12.22 -4.24
C MET A 181 4.64 -13.62 -4.87
N ASN A 182 3.50 -14.23 -5.20
CA ASN A 182 3.46 -15.62 -5.68
C ASN A 182 3.41 -15.70 -7.21
N GLU A 183 2.50 -14.95 -7.84
CA GLU A 183 2.26 -14.99 -9.29
C GLU A 183 2.72 -13.71 -9.99
N GLY A 184 2.53 -12.54 -9.38
CA GLY A 184 2.79 -11.24 -9.99
C GLY A 184 4.26 -11.02 -10.34
N ILE A 185 5.20 -11.39 -9.45
CA ILE A 185 6.64 -11.28 -9.72
C ILE A 185 7.07 -12.14 -10.91
N PRO A 186 6.74 -13.46 -10.97
CA PRO A 186 7.04 -14.29 -12.14
C PRO A 186 6.46 -13.74 -13.44
N LEU A 187 5.19 -13.30 -13.44
CA LEU A 187 4.53 -12.75 -14.62
C LEU A 187 5.19 -11.45 -15.11
N LEU A 188 5.50 -10.52 -14.19
CA LEU A 188 6.23 -9.30 -14.56
C LEU A 188 7.60 -9.61 -15.15
N ASN A 189 8.35 -10.53 -14.53
CA ASN A 189 9.65 -10.94 -15.02
C ASN A 189 9.57 -11.63 -16.39
N GLU A 190 8.50 -12.40 -16.65
CA GLU A 190 8.24 -12.98 -17.98
C GLU A 190 7.95 -11.88 -19.02
N MET A 191 7.09 -10.90 -18.68
CA MET A 191 6.78 -9.79 -19.56
C MET A 191 8.04 -8.98 -19.93
N MET A 192 8.96 -8.80 -18.98
CA MET A 192 10.17 -7.99 -19.13
C MET A 192 11.43 -8.83 -19.45
N LYS A 193 11.30 -10.11 -19.81
CA LYS A 193 12.45 -11.04 -19.98
C LYS A 193 13.53 -10.53 -20.92
N ALA A 194 13.16 -9.74 -21.94
CA ALA A 194 14.08 -9.17 -22.92
C ALA A 194 14.85 -7.95 -22.41
N THR A 195 14.58 -7.46 -21.19
CA THR A 195 15.24 -6.30 -20.59
C THR A 195 16.31 -6.69 -19.58
N ASN A 196 17.09 -5.71 -19.10
CA ASN A 196 18.04 -5.90 -18.00
C ASN A 196 17.41 -5.70 -16.62
N VAL A 197 16.07 -5.67 -16.51
CA VAL A 197 15.35 -5.45 -15.24
C VAL A 197 14.81 -6.77 -14.71
N GLU A 198 14.97 -6.99 -13.40
CA GLU A 198 14.37 -8.08 -12.65
C GLU A 198 13.59 -7.51 -11.47
N ILE A 199 12.39 -8.04 -11.22
CA ILE A 199 11.57 -7.70 -10.07
C ILE A 199 11.88 -8.68 -8.96
N ILE A 200 12.23 -8.15 -7.78
CA ILE A 200 12.60 -8.94 -6.60
C ILE A 200 11.58 -8.84 -5.46
N GLY A 201 10.59 -7.98 -5.59
CA GLY A 201 9.57 -7.74 -4.58
C GLY A 201 8.67 -6.58 -4.98
N GLY A 202 7.86 -6.12 -4.04
CA GLY A 202 7.01 -4.93 -4.22
C GLY A 202 6.49 -4.39 -2.90
N ILE A 203 6.17 -3.12 -2.89
CA ILE A 203 5.53 -2.41 -1.78
C ILE A 203 4.05 -2.27 -2.12
N ILE A 204 3.18 -2.51 -1.14
CA ILE A 204 1.73 -2.40 -1.31
C ILE A 204 1.19 -1.13 -0.67
N THR A 205 0.26 -0.46 -1.34
CA THR A 205 -0.42 0.73 -0.81
C THR A 205 -1.79 0.38 -0.23
N VAL A 206 -2.42 1.36 0.40
CA VAL A 206 -3.83 1.33 0.83
C VAL A 206 -4.74 1.79 -0.31
N PRO A 207 -6.09 1.64 -0.20
CA PRO A 207 -7.02 2.17 -1.19
C PRO A 207 -6.81 3.67 -1.42
N GLU A 208 -6.85 4.08 -2.67
CA GLU A 208 -6.70 5.48 -3.03
C GLU A 208 -7.99 6.28 -2.89
N ALA A 209 -7.87 7.59 -2.73
CA ALA A 209 -8.98 8.49 -2.95
C ALA A 209 -9.49 8.32 -4.40
N PHE A 210 -10.82 8.28 -4.59
CA PHE A 210 -11.39 8.18 -5.95
C PHE A 210 -10.95 9.36 -6.82
N MET A 211 -11.03 10.55 -6.27
CA MET A 211 -10.46 11.78 -6.83
C MET A 211 -10.52 12.92 -5.81
N SER A 212 -9.63 13.90 -5.97
CA SER A 212 -9.66 15.20 -5.31
C SER A 212 -10.00 16.29 -6.32
N SER A 213 -10.86 17.27 -5.96
CA SER A 213 -11.39 18.24 -6.91
C SER A 213 -11.58 19.64 -6.31
N LYS A 214 -11.43 20.66 -7.14
CA LYS A 214 -11.84 22.05 -6.86
C LYS A 214 -13.34 22.25 -7.08
N LYS A 215 -13.98 21.39 -7.86
CA LYS A 215 -15.39 21.44 -8.25
C LYS A 215 -16.17 20.31 -7.60
N ALA A 216 -17.45 20.56 -7.28
CA ALA A 216 -18.34 19.50 -6.82
C ALA A 216 -18.64 18.53 -7.96
N ILE A 217 -18.66 17.25 -7.62
CA ILE A 217 -19.09 16.15 -8.49
C ILE A 217 -20.32 15.54 -7.83
N ASN A 218 -21.47 15.73 -8.43
CA ASN A 218 -22.74 15.25 -7.90
C ASN A 218 -23.30 14.08 -8.74
N THR A 219 -22.91 14.03 -10.01
CA THR A 219 -23.35 13.02 -10.98
C THR A 219 -22.23 12.71 -11.99
N LYS A 220 -22.37 11.64 -12.75
CA LYS A 220 -21.46 11.31 -13.86
C LYS A 220 -21.41 12.39 -14.95
N ALA A 221 -22.43 13.25 -15.07
CA ALA A 221 -22.39 14.34 -16.01
C ALA A 221 -21.31 15.39 -15.68
N ASP A 222 -20.98 15.57 -14.40
CA ASP A 222 -19.96 16.51 -13.94
C ASP A 222 -18.53 16.07 -14.29
N ILE A 223 -18.36 14.82 -14.72
CA ILE A 223 -17.06 14.31 -15.21
C ILE A 223 -16.77 14.80 -16.63
N ARG A 224 -17.80 15.09 -17.43
CA ARG A 224 -17.61 15.53 -18.83
C ARG A 224 -16.91 16.89 -18.88
N GLY A 225 -15.80 16.94 -19.61
CA GLY A 225 -14.99 18.15 -19.75
C GLY A 225 -14.21 18.54 -18.49
N LEU A 226 -14.28 17.75 -17.40
CA LEU A 226 -13.48 17.98 -16.21
C LEU A 226 -11.99 17.82 -16.57
N LYS A 227 -11.20 18.88 -16.32
CA LYS A 227 -9.75 18.81 -16.49
C LYS A 227 -9.14 18.07 -15.31
N ILE A 228 -8.75 16.84 -15.52
CA ILE A 228 -8.25 15.98 -14.44
C ILE A 228 -6.84 15.44 -14.76
N ARG A 229 -5.95 15.49 -13.77
CA ARG A 229 -4.75 14.66 -13.78
C ARG A 229 -5.14 13.26 -13.36
N ALA A 230 -4.90 12.32 -14.26
CA ALA A 230 -5.07 10.91 -13.95
C ALA A 230 -4.01 10.08 -14.70
N ALA A 231 -3.62 8.96 -14.11
CA ALA A 231 -2.61 8.06 -14.63
C ALA A 231 -3.18 6.65 -14.86
N GLY A 232 -2.45 5.83 -15.62
CA GLY A 232 -2.80 4.43 -15.83
C GLY A 232 -4.23 4.21 -16.32
N ASP A 233 -4.82 3.12 -15.90
CA ASP A 233 -6.19 2.74 -16.28
C ASP A 233 -7.24 3.76 -15.80
N GLY A 234 -7.01 4.41 -14.64
CA GLY A 234 -7.88 5.49 -14.17
C GLY A 234 -7.98 6.63 -15.17
N GLY A 235 -6.85 7.02 -15.77
CA GLY A 235 -6.82 8.02 -16.84
C GLY A 235 -7.61 7.57 -18.06
N ILE A 236 -7.49 6.31 -18.45
CA ILE A 236 -8.25 5.73 -19.56
C ILE A 236 -9.75 5.76 -19.25
N MET A 237 -10.14 5.36 -18.03
CA MET A 237 -11.56 5.35 -17.63
C MET A 237 -12.14 6.76 -17.58
N PHE A 238 -11.47 7.72 -16.95
CA PHE A 238 -11.93 9.12 -16.94
C PHE A 238 -12.03 9.70 -18.34
N SER A 239 -11.11 9.39 -19.25
CA SER A 239 -11.20 9.80 -20.66
C SER A 239 -12.43 9.21 -21.35
N LYS A 240 -12.73 7.93 -21.13
CA LYS A 240 -13.94 7.27 -21.67
C LYS A 240 -15.23 7.83 -21.06
N MET A 241 -15.20 8.37 -19.84
CA MET A 241 -16.30 9.10 -19.21
C MET A 241 -16.43 10.54 -19.76
N GLY A 242 -15.53 10.99 -20.63
CA GLY A 242 -15.55 12.29 -21.28
C GLY A 242 -14.77 13.40 -20.55
N ALA A 243 -13.92 13.07 -19.57
CA ALA A 243 -13.02 14.03 -18.95
C ALA A 243 -11.88 14.45 -19.89
N SER A 244 -11.32 15.63 -19.66
CA SER A 244 -10.08 16.09 -20.28
C SER A 244 -8.90 15.66 -19.40
N VAL A 245 -8.30 14.52 -19.74
CA VAL A 245 -7.25 13.89 -18.92
C VAL A 245 -5.87 14.38 -19.35
N VAL A 246 -5.01 14.67 -18.36
CA VAL A 246 -3.58 14.91 -18.55
C VAL A 246 -2.79 14.08 -17.55
N MET A 247 -1.67 13.53 -17.98
CA MET A 247 -0.72 12.86 -17.11
C MET A 247 0.38 13.84 -16.70
N LEU A 248 0.57 14.01 -15.38
CA LEU A 248 1.63 14.82 -14.77
C LEU A 248 2.32 14.00 -13.67
N PRO A 249 3.64 14.13 -13.51
CA PRO A 249 4.34 13.59 -12.34
C PRO A 249 3.76 14.13 -11.02
N GLY A 250 3.82 13.33 -9.95
CA GLY A 250 3.23 13.68 -8.65
C GLY A 250 3.68 15.04 -8.09
N GLY A 251 4.93 15.44 -8.33
CA GLY A 251 5.48 16.71 -7.88
C GLY A 251 4.92 17.96 -8.58
N GLU A 252 4.25 17.80 -9.73
CA GLU A 252 3.70 18.90 -10.52
C GLU A 252 2.20 19.17 -10.25
N ILE A 253 1.54 18.25 -9.56
CA ILE A 253 0.06 18.27 -9.39
C ILE A 253 -0.39 19.47 -8.58
N TYR A 254 0.28 19.80 -7.47
CA TYR A 254 -0.08 20.94 -6.63
C TYR A 254 -0.11 22.24 -7.44
N GLU A 255 0.96 22.53 -8.18
CA GLU A 255 1.03 23.74 -9.00
C GLU A 255 0.00 23.74 -10.14
N ALA A 256 -0.24 22.60 -10.78
CA ALA A 256 -1.23 22.48 -11.84
C ALA A 256 -2.66 22.76 -11.33
N LEU A 257 -3.00 22.26 -10.11
CA LEU A 257 -4.24 22.61 -9.43
C LEU A 257 -4.29 24.09 -9.09
N GLN A 258 -3.23 24.64 -8.47
CA GLN A 258 -3.16 26.02 -8.03
C GLN A 258 -3.38 26.98 -9.20
N ARG A 259 -2.72 26.75 -10.32
CA ARG A 259 -2.80 27.57 -11.54
C ARG A 259 -4.08 27.33 -12.36
N GLY A 260 -4.90 26.32 -12.01
CA GLY A 260 -6.11 25.99 -12.77
C GLY A 260 -5.87 25.32 -14.11
N VAL A 261 -4.68 24.75 -14.32
CA VAL A 261 -4.37 23.88 -15.47
C VAL A 261 -5.27 22.64 -15.40
N ILE A 262 -5.45 22.11 -14.19
CA ILE A 262 -6.39 21.03 -13.88
C ILE A 262 -7.40 21.49 -12.81
N ASP A 263 -8.57 20.89 -12.83
CA ASP A 263 -9.67 21.10 -11.85
C ASP A 263 -9.69 20.01 -10.78
N ALA A 264 -9.16 18.83 -11.12
CA ALA A 264 -9.17 17.64 -10.28
C ALA A 264 -7.92 16.80 -10.49
N CYS A 265 -7.65 15.91 -9.55
CA CYS A 265 -6.58 14.91 -9.66
C CYS A 265 -6.98 13.62 -8.94
N GLU A 266 -6.37 12.54 -9.35
CA GLU A 266 -6.17 11.34 -8.57
C GLU A 266 -4.66 11.16 -8.36
N ILE A 267 -4.25 10.68 -7.18
CA ILE A 267 -2.83 10.54 -6.84
C ILE A 267 -2.60 9.23 -6.09
N SER A 268 -3.04 9.17 -4.83
CA SER A 268 -2.89 8.02 -3.96
C SER A 268 -3.92 8.07 -2.82
N SER A 269 -3.57 7.59 -1.63
CA SER A 269 -4.44 7.60 -0.47
C SER A 269 -4.49 8.97 0.21
N PRO A 270 -5.53 9.26 1.01
CA PRO A 270 -5.63 10.54 1.72
C PRO A 270 -4.39 10.91 2.53
N GLY A 271 -3.76 9.94 3.20
CA GLY A 271 -2.55 10.18 3.99
C GLY A 271 -1.32 10.48 3.14
N PHE A 272 -1.21 9.87 1.97
CA PHE A 272 -0.15 10.21 1.01
C PHE A 272 -0.39 11.61 0.43
N ASP A 273 -1.59 11.89 -0.06
CA ASP A 273 -1.96 13.15 -0.72
C ASP A 273 -1.80 14.35 0.23
N TRP A 274 -1.99 14.12 1.55
CA TRP A 274 -1.72 15.11 2.57
C TRP A 274 -0.27 15.62 2.53
N THR A 275 0.69 14.74 2.27
CA THR A 275 2.11 15.13 2.20
C THR A 275 2.46 15.99 0.99
N LEU A 276 1.58 16.04 -0.01
CA LEU A 276 1.69 16.90 -1.19
C LEU A 276 0.92 18.22 -1.04
N ALA A 277 0.42 18.52 0.17
CA ALA A 277 -0.32 19.74 0.50
C ALA A 277 -1.57 20.01 -0.37
N THR A 278 -2.14 18.97 -0.98
CA THR A 278 -3.31 19.10 -1.87
C THR A 278 -4.52 19.76 -1.19
N TYR A 279 -4.64 19.64 0.14
CA TYR A 279 -5.68 20.27 0.95
C TYR A 279 -5.74 21.81 0.82
N GLU A 280 -4.68 22.45 0.38
CA GLU A 280 -4.66 23.92 0.19
C GLU A 280 -5.38 24.37 -1.09
N VAL A 281 -5.49 23.47 -2.07
CA VAL A 281 -5.93 23.82 -3.43
C VAL A 281 -7.20 23.08 -3.88
N ILE A 282 -7.66 22.07 -3.14
CA ILE A 282 -8.90 21.32 -3.41
C ILE A 282 -10.02 21.78 -2.46
N LYS A 283 -11.27 21.50 -2.84
CA LYS A 283 -12.47 21.70 -2.01
C LYS A 283 -13.17 20.40 -1.65
N TYR A 284 -12.98 19.37 -2.45
CA TYR A 284 -13.64 18.07 -2.34
C TYR A 284 -12.62 16.96 -2.47
N MET A 285 -12.77 15.93 -1.62
CA MET A 285 -12.12 14.65 -1.75
C MET A 285 -13.19 13.57 -1.78
N TYR A 286 -13.22 12.79 -2.83
CA TYR A 286 -14.17 11.70 -2.99
C TYR A 286 -13.51 10.37 -2.70
N LEU A 287 -14.17 9.55 -1.88
CA LEU A 287 -13.68 8.25 -1.45
C LEU A 287 -14.49 7.11 -2.09
N SER A 288 -13.82 6.16 -2.63
CA SER A 288 -14.29 4.83 -3.01
C SER A 288 -13.08 3.96 -3.36
N PRO A 289 -13.03 2.70 -2.95
CA PRO A 289 -11.95 1.81 -3.32
C PRO A 289 -12.07 1.29 -4.77
N VAL A 290 -13.20 1.53 -5.47
CA VAL A 290 -13.47 0.94 -6.79
C VAL A 290 -12.47 1.38 -7.84
N ARG A 291 -12.07 2.66 -7.84
CA ARG A 291 -11.11 3.15 -8.83
C ARG A 291 -9.76 2.44 -8.70
N GLN A 292 -9.23 2.38 -7.49
CA GLN A 292 -7.95 1.76 -7.19
C GLN A 292 -7.94 1.25 -5.75
N PRO A 293 -8.22 -0.04 -5.56
CA PRO A 293 -8.22 -0.65 -4.22
C PRO A 293 -6.85 -0.63 -3.54
N CYS A 294 -5.77 -0.70 -4.32
CA CYS A 294 -4.39 -0.57 -3.87
C CYS A 294 -3.47 -0.40 -5.08
N GLU A 295 -2.20 -0.09 -4.82
CA GLU A 295 -1.10 -0.23 -5.77
C GLU A 295 -0.10 -1.26 -5.28
N TRP A 296 0.44 -2.03 -6.21
CA TRP A 296 1.63 -2.84 -5.97
C TRP A 296 2.80 -2.21 -6.71
N LEU A 297 3.74 -1.65 -5.94
CA LEU A 297 4.88 -0.88 -6.43
C LEU A 297 6.10 -1.80 -6.48
N PRO A 298 6.48 -2.35 -7.65
CA PRO A 298 7.57 -3.29 -7.75
C PRO A 298 8.91 -2.68 -7.34
N VAL A 299 9.75 -3.52 -6.75
CA VAL A 299 11.15 -3.24 -6.48
C VAL A 299 11.97 -3.93 -7.55
N MET A 300 12.66 -3.14 -8.34
CA MET A 300 13.43 -3.53 -9.51
C MET A 300 14.92 -3.55 -9.20
N VAL A 301 15.62 -4.47 -9.84
CA VAL A 301 17.10 -4.50 -9.86
C VAL A 301 17.62 -4.63 -11.29
N ASN A 302 18.80 -4.07 -11.56
CA ASN A 302 19.50 -4.31 -12.81
C ASN A 302 20.09 -5.73 -12.81
N LYS A 303 19.74 -6.57 -13.79
CA LYS A 303 20.17 -7.99 -13.86
C LYS A 303 21.68 -8.18 -13.84
N LYS A 304 22.44 -7.29 -14.51
CA LYS A 304 23.92 -7.39 -14.53
C LYS A 304 24.51 -7.11 -13.16
N TRP A 305 24.02 -6.09 -12.47
CA TRP A 305 24.44 -5.82 -11.10
C TRP A 305 23.99 -6.96 -10.18
N TRP A 306 22.73 -7.41 -10.26
CA TRP A 306 22.16 -8.47 -9.44
C TRP A 306 22.91 -9.79 -9.52
N ALA A 307 23.42 -10.13 -10.72
CA ALA A 307 24.26 -11.31 -10.90
C ALA A 307 25.58 -11.26 -10.10
N THR A 308 26.05 -10.06 -9.72
CA THR A 308 27.27 -9.91 -8.91
C THR A 308 27.02 -9.98 -7.40
N VAL A 309 25.76 -9.89 -6.97
CA VAL A 309 25.36 -9.87 -5.56
C VAL A 309 25.33 -11.30 -5.01
N PRO A 310 25.92 -11.58 -3.84
CA PRO A 310 25.89 -12.93 -3.25
C PRO A 310 24.48 -13.28 -2.77
N ASP A 311 24.17 -14.57 -2.75
CA ASP A 311 22.83 -15.07 -2.45
C ASP A 311 22.33 -14.67 -1.06
N SER A 312 23.23 -14.56 -0.08
CA SER A 312 22.87 -14.06 1.26
C SER A 312 22.34 -12.64 1.26
N LEU A 313 22.93 -11.72 0.46
CA LEU A 313 22.44 -10.35 0.32
C LEU A 313 21.20 -10.28 -0.57
N LYS A 314 21.09 -11.14 -1.59
CA LYS A 314 19.86 -11.26 -2.39
C LYS A 314 18.69 -11.66 -1.50
N MET A 315 18.85 -12.69 -0.69
CA MET A 315 17.83 -13.15 0.24
C MET A 315 17.46 -12.07 1.25
N LEU A 316 18.44 -11.36 1.80
CA LEU A 316 18.20 -10.24 2.71
C LEU A 316 17.35 -9.15 2.04
N LEU A 317 17.68 -8.71 0.82
CA LEU A 317 16.94 -7.69 0.10
C LEU A 317 15.50 -8.14 -0.20
N ILE A 318 15.31 -9.38 -0.65
CA ILE A 318 14.00 -9.97 -0.95
C ILE A 318 13.14 -10.04 0.32
N GLU A 319 13.64 -10.66 1.39
CA GLU A 319 12.86 -10.88 2.61
C GLU A 319 12.57 -9.58 3.36
N MET A 320 13.52 -8.66 3.42
CA MET A 320 13.27 -7.34 4.00
C MET A 320 12.26 -6.54 3.18
N THR A 321 12.25 -6.64 1.84
CA THR A 321 11.24 -5.98 1.00
C THR A 321 9.84 -6.50 1.31
N LYS A 322 9.67 -7.82 1.52
CA LYS A 322 8.37 -8.40 1.95
C LYS A 322 7.90 -7.80 3.29
N GLY A 323 8.80 -7.73 4.28
CA GLY A 323 8.50 -7.08 5.57
C GLY A 323 8.20 -5.58 5.42
N GLY A 324 8.96 -4.90 4.55
CA GLY A 324 8.77 -3.49 4.20
C GLY A 324 7.39 -3.20 3.62
N ALA A 325 6.87 -4.10 2.78
CA ALA A 325 5.52 -3.98 2.22
C ALA A 325 4.44 -3.91 3.29
N TRP A 326 4.48 -4.80 4.28
CA TRP A 326 3.55 -4.78 5.42
C TRP A 326 3.73 -3.53 6.28
N ASN A 327 4.95 -3.10 6.51
CA ASN A 327 5.24 -1.89 7.28
C ASN A 327 4.69 -0.65 6.60
N TYR A 328 4.83 -0.53 5.27
CA TYR A 328 4.29 0.60 4.52
C TYR A 328 2.75 0.60 4.54
N LEU A 329 2.11 -0.55 4.29
CA LEU A 329 0.65 -0.70 4.35
C LEU A 329 0.10 -0.24 5.71
N ASN A 330 0.70 -0.70 6.82
CA ASN A 330 0.28 -0.31 8.16
C ASN A 330 0.50 1.19 8.43
N LYS A 331 1.65 1.75 8.00
CA LYS A 331 1.97 3.17 8.15
C LYS A 331 0.96 4.04 7.39
N MET A 332 0.61 3.66 6.16
CA MET A 332 -0.33 4.42 5.34
C MET A 332 -1.78 4.26 5.81
N SER A 333 -2.20 3.07 6.26
CA SER A 333 -3.51 2.89 6.89
C SER A 333 -3.70 3.82 8.09
N LYS A 334 -2.68 3.94 8.93
CA LYS A 334 -2.70 4.88 10.07
C LYS A 334 -2.70 6.34 9.59
N ALA A 335 -1.93 6.66 8.56
CA ALA A 335 -1.87 8.01 8.00
C ALA A 335 -3.23 8.46 7.45
N ASP A 336 -3.98 7.58 6.78
CA ASP A 336 -5.33 7.88 6.27
C ASP A 336 -6.32 8.20 7.40
N VAL A 337 -6.29 7.42 8.48
CA VAL A 337 -7.14 7.67 9.68
C VAL A 337 -6.88 9.07 10.27
N VAL A 338 -5.64 9.54 10.21
CA VAL A 338 -5.27 10.89 10.70
C VAL A 338 -5.58 11.97 9.66
N ALA A 339 -5.32 11.71 8.39
CA ALA A 339 -5.45 12.71 7.33
C ALA A 339 -6.93 13.08 7.06
N ILE A 340 -7.86 12.12 7.05
CA ILE A 340 -9.28 12.39 6.75
C ILE A 340 -9.88 13.46 7.68
N PRO A 341 -9.77 13.38 9.02
CA PRO A 341 -10.20 14.46 9.89
C PRO A 341 -9.45 15.79 9.65
N ALA A 342 -8.15 15.71 9.33
CA ALA A 342 -7.34 16.89 9.07
C ALA A 342 -7.79 17.63 7.80
N TYR A 343 -8.12 16.91 6.71
CA TYR A 343 -8.74 17.50 5.51
C TYR A 343 -10.04 18.25 5.86
N LYS A 344 -10.91 17.63 6.65
CA LYS A 344 -12.17 18.26 7.10
C LYS A 344 -11.91 19.53 7.92
N ALA A 345 -10.91 19.52 8.79
CA ALA A 345 -10.51 20.69 9.58
C ALA A 345 -9.95 21.84 8.72
N LYS A 346 -9.41 21.52 7.53
CA LYS A 346 -8.99 22.51 6.51
C LYS A 346 -10.13 22.97 5.61
N GLY A 347 -11.37 22.51 5.84
CA GLY A 347 -12.55 22.89 5.06
C GLY A 347 -12.78 22.06 3.80
N VAL A 348 -12.02 21.01 3.58
CA VAL A 348 -12.24 20.06 2.48
C VAL A 348 -13.43 19.17 2.81
N GLN A 349 -14.38 19.06 1.91
CA GLN A 349 -15.51 18.14 2.02
C GLN A 349 -15.04 16.74 1.60
N VAL A 350 -14.96 15.83 2.57
CA VAL A 350 -14.61 14.42 2.32
C VAL A 350 -15.90 13.61 2.24
N LEU A 351 -16.22 13.12 1.05
CA LEU A 351 -17.51 12.54 0.67
C LEU A 351 -17.30 11.18 -0.03
N PRO A 352 -18.29 10.27 0.02
CA PRO A 352 -18.30 9.17 -0.93
C PRO A 352 -18.50 9.71 -2.36
N ILE A 353 -17.89 9.05 -3.36
CA ILE A 353 -18.19 9.38 -4.76
C ILE A 353 -19.64 9.02 -5.08
N PRO A 354 -20.37 9.81 -5.89
CA PRO A 354 -21.71 9.44 -6.34
C PRO A 354 -21.74 8.06 -7.00
N LYS A 355 -22.75 7.27 -6.66
CA LYS A 355 -22.84 5.87 -7.13
C LYS A 355 -22.95 5.73 -8.65
N ASP A 356 -23.56 6.69 -9.33
CA ASP A 356 -23.64 6.69 -10.79
C ASP A 356 -22.26 6.91 -11.45
N VAL A 357 -21.35 7.68 -10.81
CA VAL A 357 -19.96 7.85 -11.24
C VAL A 357 -19.18 6.54 -11.03
N GLU A 358 -19.30 5.96 -9.84
CA GLU A 358 -18.62 4.71 -9.48
C GLU A 358 -19.06 3.56 -10.40
N ASN A 359 -20.37 3.39 -10.60
CA ASN A 359 -20.94 2.34 -11.45
C ASN A 359 -20.56 2.52 -12.93
N GLU A 360 -20.54 3.76 -13.42
CA GLU A 360 -20.12 4.06 -14.80
C GLU A 360 -18.66 3.67 -15.01
N MET A 361 -17.78 4.06 -14.07
CA MET A 361 -16.36 3.68 -14.15
C MET A 361 -16.17 2.16 -14.14
N ALA A 362 -16.84 1.44 -13.25
CA ALA A 362 -16.75 -0.02 -13.16
C ALA A 362 -17.26 -0.70 -14.46
N THR A 363 -18.36 -0.18 -15.05
CA THR A 363 -18.90 -0.70 -16.30
C THR A 363 -17.93 -0.50 -17.47
N ILE A 364 -17.35 0.70 -17.57
CA ILE A 364 -16.36 1.02 -18.60
C ILE A 364 -15.11 0.17 -18.44
N ALA A 365 -14.65 -0.02 -17.21
CA ALA A 365 -13.47 -0.82 -16.90
C ALA A 365 -13.67 -2.29 -17.29
N ALA A 366 -14.80 -2.90 -16.92
CA ALA A 366 -15.10 -4.28 -17.28
C ALA A 366 -15.10 -4.50 -18.81
N ALA A 367 -15.71 -3.57 -19.57
CA ALA A 367 -15.70 -3.61 -21.03
C ALA A 367 -14.29 -3.43 -21.60
N TYR A 368 -13.52 -2.49 -21.06
CA TYR A 368 -12.15 -2.23 -21.48
C TYR A 368 -11.24 -3.44 -21.25
N TYR A 369 -11.27 -4.03 -20.05
CA TYR A 369 -10.44 -5.19 -19.73
C TYR A 369 -10.79 -6.40 -20.60
N SER A 370 -12.09 -6.65 -20.84
CA SER A 370 -12.54 -7.70 -21.76
C SER A 370 -12.03 -7.48 -23.19
N GLU A 371 -12.07 -6.24 -23.68
CA GLU A 371 -11.55 -5.87 -25.00
C GLU A 371 -10.05 -6.09 -25.10
N GLN A 372 -9.27 -5.68 -24.09
CA GLN A 372 -7.83 -5.85 -24.10
C GLN A 372 -7.40 -7.31 -23.96
N ALA A 373 -8.08 -8.09 -23.10
CA ALA A 373 -7.84 -9.53 -22.96
C ALA A 373 -8.07 -10.33 -24.27
N ALA A 374 -8.94 -9.84 -25.14
CA ALA A 374 -9.14 -10.44 -26.46
C ALA A 374 -7.99 -10.15 -27.45
N LYS A 375 -7.18 -9.11 -27.19
CA LYS A 375 -6.11 -8.64 -28.09
C LYS A 375 -4.72 -9.02 -27.64
N ASP A 376 -4.50 -9.13 -26.33
CA ASP A 376 -3.21 -9.38 -25.71
C ASP A 376 -3.29 -10.58 -24.77
N ALA A 377 -2.50 -11.62 -25.06
CA ALA A 377 -2.46 -12.84 -24.25
C ALA A 377 -1.97 -12.59 -22.83
N PHE A 378 -1.13 -11.58 -22.61
CA PHE A 378 -0.63 -11.18 -21.29
C PHE A 378 -1.71 -10.47 -20.46
N PHE A 379 -2.69 -9.87 -21.14
CA PHE A 379 -3.82 -9.20 -20.51
C PHE A 379 -4.92 -10.20 -20.08
N LYS A 380 -4.91 -11.39 -20.66
CA LYS A 380 -5.90 -12.47 -20.43
C LYS A 380 -5.60 -13.24 -19.14
#